data_44dbd7fa6733fe1329f2a588dc873678
#
_entry.id   44dbd7fa6733fe1329f2a588dc873678
#
_cell.length_a   1.000
_cell.length_b   1.000
_cell.length_c   1.000
_cell.angle_alpha   90.00
_cell.angle_beta   90.00
_cell.angle_gamma   90.00
#
_symmetry.space_group_name_H-M   'P 1'
#
loop_
_entity.id
_entity.type
_entity.pdbx_description
1 polymer ?
#
loop_
_entity_poly.entity_id
_entity_poly.type
_entity_poly.pdbx_seq_one_letter_code
_entity_poly.pdbx_strand_id
1 'polypeptide(L)'
;FASSVAMDKIYTKKILETVGIPQVKSLYIKKRYDGQYVVVDHQFQEHKDILNWVEDKLGFPCFVKASRSGSSVGCYRVDQKEQFLDILHQAGQYDSHIVVEECIDCIELETAVLGNDDPIVSRVGQIMPHGEFYTFESKYEDEESKTCIPALIDANIQEKIREYALKVFKAVDGHGLSRVDFFLDKKTNQIYLNEINTMPGFTKISMYPQLIADLGITYSDLIDRLIDLAFDR
;
A
#
# COMPACT_ATOMS: atom_id res chain seq x y z
N PHE A 1 -17.60 -3.30 -1.70
CA PHE A 1 -16.85 -3.84 -0.55
C PHE A 1 -15.35 -3.63 -0.73
N ALA A 2 -14.73 -4.11 -1.82
CA ALA A 2 -13.29 -3.98 -2.09
C ALA A 2 -12.75 -2.57 -1.88
N SER A 3 -13.37 -1.55 -2.49
CA SER A 3 -12.92 -0.16 -2.37
C SER A 3 -13.01 0.38 -0.93
N SER A 4 -14.05 0.00 -0.18
CA SER A 4 -14.20 0.40 1.22
C SER A 4 -13.11 -0.19 2.10
N VAL A 5 -12.75 -1.45 1.86
CA VAL A 5 -11.64 -2.12 2.56
C VAL A 5 -10.31 -1.52 2.14
N ALA A 6 -10.05 -1.41 0.84
CA ALA A 6 -8.79 -0.90 0.28
C ALA A 6 -8.47 0.54 0.72
N MET A 7 -9.49 1.36 0.97
CA MET A 7 -9.31 2.72 1.47
C MET A 7 -8.84 2.79 2.92
N ASP A 8 -9.04 1.77 3.74
CA ASP A 8 -8.64 1.76 5.15
C ASP A 8 -7.48 0.81 5.38
N LYS A 9 -6.27 1.34 5.53
CA LYS A 9 -5.03 0.57 5.72
C LYS A 9 -5.10 -0.42 6.87
N ILE A 10 -5.79 -0.06 7.96
CA ILE A 10 -5.90 -0.92 9.14
C ILE A 10 -6.78 -2.13 8.84
N TYR A 11 -7.95 -1.93 8.24
CA TYR A 11 -8.85 -3.03 7.92
C TYR A 11 -8.36 -3.87 6.76
N THR A 12 -7.71 -3.27 5.76
CA THR A 12 -6.98 -4.00 4.72
C THR A 12 -5.96 -4.95 5.34
N LYS A 13 -5.11 -4.45 6.24
CA LYS A 13 -4.11 -5.27 6.93
C LYS A 13 -4.74 -6.44 7.69
N LYS A 14 -5.80 -6.19 8.44
CA LYS A 14 -6.49 -7.25 9.22
C LYS A 14 -7.09 -8.34 8.33
N ILE A 15 -7.70 -7.98 7.21
CA ILE A 15 -8.24 -8.96 6.25
C ILE A 15 -7.11 -9.79 5.63
N LEU A 16 -6.05 -9.14 5.18
CA LEU A 16 -4.97 -9.81 4.47
C LEU A 16 -4.09 -10.68 5.38
N GLU A 17 -4.05 -10.37 6.68
CA GLU A 17 -3.45 -11.24 7.69
C GLU A 17 -4.14 -12.61 7.74
N THR A 18 -5.47 -12.66 7.62
CA THR A 18 -6.25 -13.92 7.63
C THR A 18 -5.92 -14.86 6.48
N VAL A 19 -5.43 -14.33 5.38
CA VAL A 19 -5.01 -15.09 4.20
C VAL A 19 -3.49 -15.25 4.09
N GLY A 20 -2.75 -14.85 5.13
CA GLY A 20 -1.30 -15.05 5.23
C GLY A 20 -0.48 -14.25 4.22
N ILE A 21 -0.90 -13.02 3.90
CA ILE A 21 -0.10 -12.08 3.12
C ILE A 21 0.89 -11.38 4.05
N PRO A 22 2.21 -11.47 3.80
CA PRO A 22 3.19 -10.80 4.63
C PRO A 22 3.04 -9.28 4.57
N GLN A 23 3.14 -8.64 5.73
CA GLN A 23 3.03 -7.19 5.89
C GLN A 23 4.10 -6.73 6.87
N VAL A 24 4.55 -5.48 6.73
CA VAL A 24 5.46 -4.87 7.73
C VAL A 24 4.75 -4.80 9.09
N LYS A 25 5.51 -4.88 10.18
CA LYS A 25 4.95 -4.75 11.52
C LYS A 25 4.24 -3.42 11.66
N SER A 26 3.08 -3.45 12.28
CA SER A 26 2.27 -2.24 12.42
C SER A 26 1.49 -2.21 13.73
N LEU A 27 1.16 -1.00 14.16
CA LEU A 27 0.25 -0.75 15.29
C LEU A 27 -0.92 0.10 14.81
N TYR A 28 -2.10 -0.22 15.34
CA TYR A 28 -3.28 0.60 15.15
C TYR A 28 -3.40 1.59 16.32
N ILE A 29 -3.40 2.88 16.01
CA ILE A 29 -3.66 3.97 16.95
C ILE A 29 -4.97 4.64 16.57
N LYS A 30 -5.83 4.84 17.59
CA LYS A 30 -7.11 5.49 17.45
C LYS A 30 -7.11 6.80 18.23
N LYS A 31 -7.56 7.88 17.59
CA LYS A 31 -7.90 9.15 18.25
C LYS A 31 -9.34 9.06 18.73
N ARG A 32 -9.55 9.20 20.02
CA ARG A 32 -10.88 9.17 20.66
C ARG A 32 -11.58 10.54 20.53
N TYR A 33 -12.86 10.57 20.79
CA TYR A 33 -13.66 11.81 20.78
C TYR A 33 -13.19 12.86 21.80
N ASP A 34 -12.58 12.42 22.92
CA ASP A 34 -11.98 13.29 23.92
C ASP A 34 -10.59 13.82 23.54
N GLY A 35 -10.13 13.50 22.33
CA GLY A 35 -8.82 13.91 21.77
C GLY A 35 -7.65 13.03 22.21
N GLN A 36 -7.86 12.05 23.12
CA GLN A 36 -6.80 11.13 23.52
C GLN A 36 -6.52 10.11 22.44
N TYR A 37 -5.26 9.67 22.36
CA TYR A 37 -4.84 8.58 21.49
C TYR A 37 -4.65 7.31 22.31
N VAL A 38 -4.98 6.17 21.71
CA VAL A 38 -4.81 4.84 22.29
C VAL A 38 -4.32 3.86 21.25
N VAL A 39 -3.46 2.91 21.63
CA VAL A 39 -3.16 1.75 20.79
C VAL A 39 -4.31 0.76 20.92
N VAL A 40 -4.78 0.22 19.81
CA VAL A 40 -5.81 -0.83 19.76
C VAL A 40 -5.13 -2.13 19.35
N ASP A 41 -5.12 -3.11 20.26
CA ASP A 41 -4.49 -4.40 20.00
C ASP A 41 -5.36 -5.36 19.16
N HIS A 42 -4.88 -6.58 18.94
CA HIS A 42 -5.59 -7.59 18.14
C HIS A 42 -6.91 -8.06 18.79
N GLN A 43 -7.08 -7.88 20.10
CA GLN A 43 -8.31 -8.18 20.85
C GLN A 43 -9.24 -6.96 20.97
N PHE A 44 -8.92 -5.85 20.26
CA PHE A 44 -9.62 -4.56 20.34
C PHE A 44 -9.57 -3.89 21.71
N GLN A 45 -8.59 -4.24 22.53
CA GLN A 45 -8.34 -3.55 23.79
C GLN A 45 -7.53 -2.27 23.58
N GLU A 46 -7.86 -1.23 24.32
CA GLU A 46 -7.23 0.09 24.22
C GLU A 46 -6.13 0.25 25.27
N HIS A 47 -4.94 0.67 24.84
CA HIS A 47 -3.77 0.91 25.68
C HIS A 47 -3.33 2.37 25.55
N LYS A 48 -3.08 3.04 26.70
CA LYS A 48 -2.77 4.48 26.72
C LYS A 48 -1.29 4.81 26.57
N ASP A 49 -0.42 3.86 26.85
CA ASP A 49 1.03 4.07 26.79
C ASP A 49 1.59 3.84 25.38
N ILE A 50 1.24 4.77 24.48
CA ILE A 50 1.52 4.67 23.06
C ILE A 50 3.02 4.59 22.76
N LEU A 51 3.82 5.46 23.43
CA LEU A 51 5.25 5.55 23.16
C LEU A 51 5.97 4.24 23.48
N ASN A 52 5.66 3.63 24.61
CA ASN A 52 6.24 2.33 24.96
C ASN A 52 5.80 1.23 23.98
N TRP A 53 4.55 1.26 23.53
CA TRP A 53 4.07 0.31 22.52
C TRP A 53 4.82 0.44 21.18
N VAL A 54 5.04 1.67 20.70
CA VAL A 54 5.75 1.92 19.45
C VAL A 54 7.22 1.54 19.59
N GLU A 55 7.87 1.94 20.67
CA GLU A 55 9.29 1.64 20.91
C GLU A 55 9.54 0.13 21.04
N ASP A 56 8.70 -0.59 21.79
CA ASP A 56 8.84 -2.03 22.03
C ASP A 56 8.55 -2.87 20.78
N LYS A 57 7.52 -2.50 20.00
CA LYS A 57 7.04 -3.32 18.88
C LYS A 57 7.66 -2.96 17.54
N LEU A 58 7.96 -1.69 17.29
CA LEU A 58 8.40 -1.18 15.99
C LEU A 58 9.80 -0.56 16.06
N GLY A 59 10.10 0.20 17.11
CA GLY A 59 11.29 1.03 17.20
C GLY A 59 11.22 2.27 16.30
N PHE A 60 12.36 2.96 16.18
CA PHE A 60 12.56 4.12 15.31
C PHE A 60 13.74 3.86 14.36
N PRO A 61 13.68 4.36 13.10
CA PRO A 61 12.60 5.14 12.51
C PRO A 61 11.32 4.30 12.27
N CYS A 62 10.17 5.00 12.24
CA CYS A 62 8.88 4.40 11.87
C CYS A 62 8.08 5.35 10.97
N PHE A 63 7.00 4.86 10.38
CA PHE A 63 6.05 5.65 9.60
C PHE A 63 4.73 5.80 10.36
N VAL A 64 4.21 7.04 10.42
CA VAL A 64 2.88 7.35 10.96
C VAL A 64 1.99 7.75 9.79
N LYS A 65 0.89 7.04 9.58
CA LYS A 65 0.02 7.22 8.41
C LYS A 65 -1.44 7.34 8.83
N ALA A 66 -2.14 8.36 8.35
CA ALA A 66 -3.59 8.42 8.40
C ALA A 66 -4.19 7.24 7.61
N SER A 67 -5.06 6.43 8.21
CA SER A 67 -5.45 5.13 7.65
C SER A 67 -6.20 5.25 6.33
N ARG A 68 -7.11 6.24 6.23
CA ARG A 68 -8.00 6.45 5.08
C ARG A 68 -7.56 7.59 4.17
N SER A 69 -6.32 8.01 4.25
CA SER A 69 -5.72 8.99 3.34
C SER A 69 -4.89 8.32 2.27
N GLY A 70 -4.86 8.92 1.08
CA GLY A 70 -4.07 8.47 -0.07
C GLY A 70 -3.00 9.46 -0.48
N SER A 71 -2.22 9.14 -1.53
CA SER A 71 -1.25 10.03 -2.15
C SER A 71 -0.26 10.66 -1.16
N SER A 72 0.21 9.91 -0.19
CA SER A 72 1.12 10.33 0.89
C SER A 72 0.59 11.44 1.81
N VAL A 73 -0.68 11.86 1.67
CA VAL A 73 -1.30 12.83 2.59
C VAL A 73 -1.45 12.21 3.97
N GLY A 74 -0.99 12.91 5.02
CA GLY A 74 -1.01 12.39 6.39
C GLY A 74 -0.06 11.20 6.62
N CYS A 75 0.99 11.06 5.79
CA CYS A 75 2.04 10.05 5.92
C CYS A 75 3.36 10.72 6.28
N TYR A 76 3.94 10.34 7.41
CA TYR A 76 5.13 10.98 7.95
C TYR A 76 6.15 9.93 8.41
N ARG A 77 7.41 10.17 8.12
CA ARG A 77 8.52 9.43 8.71
C ARG A 77 8.88 10.07 10.05
N VAL A 78 9.11 9.25 11.05
CA VAL A 78 9.54 9.62 12.40
C VAL A 78 10.89 8.99 12.64
N ASP A 79 11.94 9.78 12.71
CA ASP A 79 13.30 9.28 12.90
C ASP A 79 13.66 9.10 14.38
N GLN A 80 13.05 9.91 15.27
CA GLN A 80 13.37 9.92 16.69
C GLN A 80 12.09 9.94 17.54
N LYS A 81 12.17 9.31 18.70
CA LYS A 81 11.07 9.17 19.67
C LYS A 81 10.43 10.50 20.06
N GLU A 82 11.24 11.52 20.21
CA GLU A 82 10.83 12.87 20.66
C GLU A 82 9.86 13.54 19.70
N GLN A 83 9.94 13.21 18.41
CA GLN A 83 9.09 13.76 17.34
C GLN A 83 7.73 13.07 17.25
N PHE A 84 7.61 11.86 17.82
CA PHE A 84 6.50 10.96 17.56
C PHE A 84 5.14 11.55 17.90
N LEU A 85 4.97 12.12 19.08
CA LEU A 85 3.67 12.65 19.52
C LEU A 85 3.22 13.84 18.67
N ASP A 86 4.11 14.73 18.28
CA ASP A 86 3.78 15.88 17.44
C ASP A 86 3.35 15.40 16.05
N ILE A 87 4.06 14.43 15.48
CA ILE A 87 3.72 13.83 14.19
C ILE A 87 2.41 13.03 14.27
N LEU A 88 2.19 12.30 15.36
CA LEU A 88 0.91 11.63 15.60
C LEU A 88 -0.27 12.61 15.60
N HIS A 89 -0.09 13.79 16.24
CA HIS A 89 -1.09 14.86 16.23
C HIS A 89 -1.32 15.42 14.82
N GLN A 90 -0.28 15.57 14.01
CA GLN A 90 -0.41 16.02 12.61
C GLN A 90 -1.19 14.99 11.79
N ALA A 91 -0.83 13.70 11.85
CA ALA A 91 -1.57 12.64 11.17
C ALA A 91 -3.04 12.57 11.63
N GLY A 92 -3.27 12.79 12.94
CA GLY A 92 -4.60 12.83 13.55
C GLY A 92 -5.48 14.02 13.15
N GLN A 93 -4.98 14.96 12.33
CA GLN A 93 -5.81 15.98 11.69
C GLN A 93 -6.53 15.43 10.45
N TYR A 94 -5.96 14.43 9.81
CA TYR A 94 -6.52 13.82 8.59
C TYR A 94 -7.45 12.67 8.88
N ASP A 95 -7.15 11.86 9.91
CA ASP A 95 -7.99 10.71 10.28
C ASP A 95 -7.87 10.40 11.78
N SER A 96 -8.96 9.91 12.37
CA SER A 96 -8.96 9.36 13.73
C SER A 96 -8.35 7.96 13.81
N HIS A 97 -8.20 7.26 12.69
CA HIS A 97 -7.55 5.97 12.56
C HIS A 97 -6.15 6.16 11.99
N ILE A 98 -5.14 5.75 12.73
CA ILE A 98 -3.75 5.94 12.36
C ILE A 98 -3.05 4.58 12.41
N VAL A 99 -2.32 4.25 11.37
CA VAL A 99 -1.42 3.10 11.36
C VAL A 99 0.01 3.58 11.54
N VAL A 100 0.74 2.95 12.45
CA VAL A 100 2.18 3.15 12.61
C VAL A 100 2.88 1.89 12.12
N GLU A 101 3.86 2.05 11.25
CA GLU A 101 4.57 0.94 10.60
C GLU A 101 6.07 1.03 10.85
N GLU A 102 6.73 -0.14 11.00
CA GLU A 102 8.19 -0.19 11.02
C GLU A 102 8.75 0.35 9.69
N CYS A 103 9.91 1.02 9.77
CA CYS A 103 10.62 1.48 8.59
C CYS A 103 11.59 0.39 8.11
N ILE A 104 11.43 -0.04 6.86
CA ILE A 104 12.33 -0.99 6.21
C ILE A 104 13.04 -0.33 5.02
N ASP A 105 14.28 -0.74 4.74
CA ASP A 105 14.98 -0.34 3.51
C ASP A 105 14.54 -1.27 2.38
N CYS A 106 13.70 -0.76 1.48
CA CYS A 106 13.02 -1.56 0.48
C CYS A 106 13.09 -0.99 -0.94
N ILE A 107 12.70 -1.84 -1.88
CA ILE A 107 12.36 -1.47 -3.26
C ILE A 107 10.84 -1.41 -3.34
N GLU A 108 10.29 -0.34 -3.92
CA GLU A 108 8.86 -0.22 -4.18
C GLU A 108 8.50 -0.87 -5.52
N LEU A 109 7.54 -1.78 -5.47
CA LEU A 109 7.12 -2.63 -6.59
C LEU A 109 5.60 -2.55 -6.75
N GLU A 110 5.14 -2.50 -7.99
CA GLU A 110 3.73 -2.42 -8.32
C GLU A 110 3.35 -3.49 -9.34
N THR A 111 2.15 -4.03 -9.26
CA THR A 111 1.59 -4.93 -10.26
C THR A 111 0.11 -4.64 -10.49
N ALA A 112 -0.35 -4.85 -11.72
CA ALA A 112 -1.74 -4.64 -12.11
C ALA A 112 -2.51 -5.95 -12.12
N VAL A 113 -3.74 -5.92 -11.62
CA VAL A 113 -4.71 -7.02 -11.72
C VAL A 113 -5.89 -6.53 -12.56
N LEU A 114 -6.34 -7.33 -13.53
CA LEU A 114 -7.45 -7.01 -14.44
C LEU A 114 -8.36 -8.24 -14.61
N GLY A 115 -9.63 -8.11 -14.30
CA GLY A 115 -10.66 -9.15 -14.47
C GLY A 115 -11.58 -9.30 -13.27
N ASN A 116 -12.50 -10.25 -13.36
CA ASN A 116 -13.44 -10.63 -12.30
C ASN A 116 -13.07 -12.01 -11.72
N ASP A 117 -13.68 -13.09 -12.14
CA ASP A 117 -13.49 -14.45 -11.61
C ASP A 117 -12.09 -15.01 -11.92
N ASP A 118 -11.62 -14.80 -13.18
CA ASP A 118 -10.32 -15.25 -13.67
C ASP A 118 -9.41 -14.05 -14.03
N PRO A 119 -8.99 -13.26 -13.06
CA PRO A 119 -8.21 -12.08 -13.34
C PRO A 119 -6.79 -12.41 -13.80
N ILE A 120 -6.29 -11.62 -14.74
CA ILE A 120 -4.89 -11.64 -15.17
C ILE A 120 -4.06 -10.71 -14.28
N VAL A 121 -2.79 -11.05 -14.07
CA VAL A 121 -1.82 -10.26 -13.31
C VAL A 121 -0.66 -9.89 -14.23
N SER A 122 -0.31 -8.60 -14.26
CA SER A 122 0.80 -8.09 -15.06
C SER A 122 2.16 -8.59 -14.58
N ARG A 123 3.20 -8.31 -15.33
CA ARG A 123 4.56 -8.32 -14.79
C ARG A 123 4.69 -7.26 -13.69
N VAL A 124 5.74 -7.38 -12.88
CA VAL A 124 6.01 -6.42 -11.79
C VAL A 124 6.73 -5.21 -12.35
N GLY A 125 6.28 -4.02 -11.99
CA GLY A 125 6.96 -2.75 -12.24
C GLY A 125 7.69 -2.28 -10.99
N GLN A 126 8.79 -1.56 -11.19
CA GLN A 126 9.59 -0.94 -10.14
C GLN A 126 9.51 0.58 -10.26
N ILE A 127 9.30 1.25 -9.13
CA ILE A 127 9.46 2.69 -9.03
C ILE A 127 10.91 2.97 -8.65
N MET A 128 11.57 3.82 -9.43
CA MET A 128 12.93 4.29 -9.20
C MET A 128 12.85 5.77 -8.80
N PRO A 129 12.71 6.08 -7.49
CA PRO A 129 12.58 7.47 -7.04
C PRO A 129 13.88 8.23 -7.29
N HIS A 130 13.76 9.51 -7.63
CA HIS A 130 14.88 10.44 -7.64
C HIS A 130 15.04 11.03 -6.23
N GLY A 131 15.82 10.39 -5.34
CA GLY A 131 16.03 10.80 -3.95
C GLY A 131 15.66 9.72 -2.92
N GLU A 132 15.80 10.07 -1.62
CA GLU A 132 15.62 9.09 -0.52
C GLU A 132 14.16 8.78 -0.20
N PHE A 133 13.20 9.59 -0.68
CA PHE A 133 11.79 9.46 -0.32
C PHE A 133 10.84 9.79 -1.48
N TYR A 134 9.85 8.91 -1.72
CA TYR A 134 8.84 9.09 -2.76
C TYR A 134 7.65 9.93 -2.20
N THR A 135 7.77 11.26 -2.28
CA THR A 135 6.76 12.22 -1.81
C THR A 135 5.61 12.40 -2.80
N PHE A 136 4.57 13.13 -2.39
CA PHE A 136 3.47 13.52 -3.29
C PHE A 136 3.97 14.29 -4.52
N GLU A 137 4.90 15.23 -4.33
CA GLU A 137 5.49 16.03 -5.41
C GLU A 137 6.28 15.15 -6.38
N SER A 138 7.07 14.19 -5.86
CA SER A 138 7.80 13.24 -6.72
C SER A 138 6.90 12.26 -7.48
N LYS A 139 5.65 12.03 -7.02
CA LYS A 139 4.68 11.17 -7.71
C LYS A 139 4.05 11.82 -8.95
N TYR A 140 3.90 13.13 -8.96
CA TYR A 140 3.10 13.83 -9.98
C TYR A 140 3.84 14.97 -10.70
N GLU A 141 4.90 15.50 -10.11
CA GLU A 141 5.63 16.68 -10.63
C GLU A 141 7.08 16.38 -11.03
N ASP A 142 7.63 15.24 -10.57
CA ASP A 142 9.02 14.88 -10.89
C ASP A 142 9.09 14.06 -12.19
N GLU A 143 9.43 14.74 -13.29
CA GLU A 143 9.66 14.13 -14.60
C GLU A 143 10.89 13.17 -14.60
N GLU A 144 11.68 13.14 -13.53
CA GLU A 144 12.89 12.31 -13.40
C GLU A 144 12.64 10.97 -12.68
N SER A 145 11.48 10.78 -12.02
CA SER A 145 11.09 9.47 -11.48
C SER A 145 10.90 8.46 -12.61
N LYS A 146 11.74 7.44 -12.65
CA LYS A 146 11.73 6.42 -13.70
C LYS A 146 10.95 5.19 -13.24
N THR A 147 10.14 4.65 -14.14
CA THR A 147 9.53 3.33 -13.99
C THR A 147 10.31 2.30 -14.79
N CYS A 148 10.47 1.10 -14.26
CA CYS A 148 11.10 -0.02 -14.95
C CYS A 148 10.11 -1.20 -15.01
N ILE A 149 9.72 -1.62 -16.22
CA ILE A 149 8.84 -2.76 -16.47
C ILE A 149 9.53 -3.66 -17.50
N PRO A 150 9.82 -4.92 -17.17
CA PRO A 150 9.68 -5.54 -15.83
C PRO A 150 10.69 -4.99 -14.82
N ALA A 151 10.37 -5.11 -13.53
CA ALA A 151 11.26 -4.75 -12.44
C ALA A 151 12.59 -5.54 -12.49
N LEU A 152 13.67 -4.91 -12.07
CA LEU A 152 15.02 -5.51 -12.03
C LEU A 152 15.22 -6.34 -10.75
N ILE A 153 14.43 -7.39 -10.59
CA ILE A 153 14.45 -8.32 -9.45
C ILE A 153 14.45 -9.76 -9.95
N ASP A 154 14.75 -10.70 -9.03
CA ASP A 154 14.76 -12.13 -9.34
C ASP A 154 13.40 -12.62 -9.87
N ALA A 155 13.42 -13.52 -10.86
CA ALA A 155 12.22 -14.03 -11.50
C ALA A 155 11.29 -14.76 -10.53
N ASN A 156 11.85 -15.48 -9.53
CA ASN A 156 11.03 -16.17 -8.52
C ASN A 156 10.33 -15.16 -7.59
N ILE A 157 11.00 -14.04 -7.29
CA ILE A 157 10.41 -12.95 -6.52
C ILE A 157 9.27 -12.30 -7.31
N GLN A 158 9.47 -12.04 -8.62
CA GLN A 158 8.41 -11.50 -9.48
C GLN A 158 7.18 -12.41 -9.49
N GLU A 159 7.37 -13.73 -9.66
CA GLU A 159 6.25 -14.67 -9.67
C GLU A 159 5.54 -14.72 -8.32
N LYS A 160 6.30 -14.67 -7.23
CA LYS A 160 5.71 -14.65 -5.88
C LYS A 160 4.88 -13.39 -5.61
N ILE A 161 5.32 -12.24 -6.11
CA ILE A 161 4.56 -10.98 -6.03
C ILE A 161 3.25 -11.10 -6.81
N ARG A 162 3.28 -11.69 -8.01
CA ARG A 162 2.09 -11.92 -8.82
C ARG A 162 1.09 -12.86 -8.14
N GLU A 163 1.57 -13.95 -7.52
CA GLU A 163 0.73 -14.83 -6.70
C GLU A 163 0.08 -14.07 -5.53
N TYR A 164 0.86 -13.24 -4.83
CA TYR A 164 0.34 -12.44 -3.73
C TYR A 164 -0.67 -11.40 -4.20
N ALA A 165 -0.41 -10.71 -5.32
CA ALA A 165 -1.34 -9.74 -5.88
C ALA A 165 -2.71 -10.36 -6.22
N LEU A 166 -2.70 -11.55 -6.84
CA LEU A 166 -3.92 -12.30 -7.12
C LEU A 166 -4.67 -12.68 -5.84
N LYS A 167 -3.93 -13.13 -4.83
CA LYS A 167 -4.49 -13.51 -3.53
C LYS A 167 -5.08 -12.32 -2.78
N VAL A 168 -4.39 -11.18 -2.80
CA VAL A 168 -4.84 -9.90 -2.23
C VAL A 168 -6.14 -9.46 -2.91
N PHE A 169 -6.17 -9.44 -4.24
CA PHE A 169 -7.32 -9.04 -5.03
C PHE A 169 -8.57 -9.88 -4.70
N LYS A 170 -8.41 -11.21 -4.66
CA LYS A 170 -9.51 -12.13 -4.30
C LYS A 170 -9.94 -11.99 -2.84
N ALA A 171 -9.02 -11.75 -1.91
CA ALA A 171 -9.32 -11.63 -0.49
C ALA A 171 -10.18 -10.40 -0.15
N VAL A 172 -10.07 -9.34 -0.93
CA VAL A 172 -10.89 -8.13 -0.77
C VAL A 172 -12.13 -8.13 -1.66
N ASP A 173 -12.46 -9.22 -2.33
CA ASP A 173 -13.56 -9.32 -3.29
C ASP A 173 -13.41 -8.30 -4.44
N GLY A 174 -12.19 -8.26 -5.01
CA GLY A 174 -11.83 -7.35 -6.08
C GLY A 174 -12.48 -7.73 -7.42
N HIS A 175 -12.88 -6.71 -8.19
CA HIS A 175 -13.45 -6.87 -9.53
C HIS A 175 -12.96 -5.76 -10.45
N GLY A 176 -12.88 -6.06 -11.74
CA GLY A 176 -12.46 -5.13 -12.78
C GLY A 176 -10.96 -4.85 -12.75
N LEU A 177 -10.51 -3.97 -11.90
CA LEU A 177 -9.10 -3.55 -11.86
C LEU A 177 -8.60 -3.28 -10.44
N SER A 178 -7.31 -3.51 -10.24
CA SER A 178 -6.57 -2.99 -9.07
C SER A 178 -5.08 -2.89 -9.37
N ARG A 179 -4.39 -1.95 -8.74
CA ARG A 179 -2.94 -1.96 -8.59
C ARG A 179 -2.61 -2.43 -7.18
N VAL A 180 -1.70 -3.37 -7.08
CA VAL A 180 -1.25 -3.91 -5.81
C VAL A 180 0.22 -3.55 -5.65
N ASP A 181 0.53 -2.89 -4.54
CA ASP A 181 1.82 -2.28 -4.27
C ASP A 181 2.54 -3.05 -3.18
N PHE A 182 3.82 -3.35 -3.39
CA PHE A 182 4.63 -4.18 -2.52
C PHE A 182 5.94 -3.49 -2.16
N PHE A 183 6.48 -3.85 -1.01
CA PHE A 183 7.85 -3.60 -0.62
C PHE A 183 8.67 -4.90 -0.71
N LEU A 184 9.84 -4.81 -1.30
CA LEU A 184 10.85 -5.85 -1.26
C LEU A 184 11.99 -5.39 -0.36
N ASP A 185 12.15 -6.00 0.80
CA ASP A 185 13.23 -5.69 1.73
C ASP A 185 14.58 -6.03 1.09
N LYS A 186 15.49 -5.05 1.00
CA LYS A 186 16.78 -5.19 0.33
C LYS A 186 17.75 -6.12 1.04
N LYS A 187 17.57 -6.34 2.35
CA LYS A 187 18.47 -7.18 3.15
C LYS A 187 18.04 -8.64 3.16
N THR A 188 16.73 -8.87 3.24
CA THR A 188 16.17 -10.21 3.47
C THR A 188 15.52 -10.80 2.22
N ASN A 189 15.25 -9.98 1.19
CA ASN A 189 14.41 -10.30 0.04
C ASN A 189 12.98 -10.73 0.44
N GLN A 190 12.53 -10.35 1.64
CA GLN A 190 11.17 -10.59 2.06
C GLN A 190 10.23 -9.62 1.35
N ILE A 191 9.14 -10.17 0.81
CA ILE A 191 8.07 -9.41 0.17
C ILE A 191 7.04 -9.03 1.23
N TYR A 192 6.67 -7.76 1.26
CA TYR A 192 5.59 -7.23 2.10
C TYR A 192 4.57 -6.49 1.25
N LEU A 193 3.29 -6.70 1.51
CA LEU A 193 2.26 -5.85 0.93
C LEU A 193 2.35 -4.45 1.54
N ASN A 194 2.27 -3.43 0.67
CA ASN A 194 2.05 -2.05 1.07
C ASN A 194 0.56 -1.71 1.05
N GLU A 195 -0.05 -1.68 -0.13
CA GLU A 195 -1.48 -1.34 -0.29
C GLU A 195 -2.09 -1.97 -1.54
N ILE A 196 -3.42 -1.96 -1.63
CA ILE A 196 -4.19 -2.24 -2.84
C ILE A 196 -5.01 -1.02 -3.24
N ASN A 197 -4.91 -0.64 -4.51
CA ASN A 197 -5.60 0.50 -5.10
C ASN A 197 -6.66 0.01 -6.09
N THR A 198 -7.93 0.06 -5.71
CA THR A 198 -9.07 -0.38 -6.56
C THR A 198 -9.48 0.65 -7.61
N MET A 199 -8.97 1.87 -7.53
CA MET A 199 -9.08 2.92 -8.55
C MET A 199 -7.71 3.59 -8.71
N PRO A 200 -6.74 2.89 -9.35
CA PRO A 200 -5.40 3.44 -9.52
C PRO A 200 -5.40 4.63 -10.48
N GLY A 201 -4.31 5.41 -10.45
CA GLY A 201 -4.08 6.44 -11.46
C GLY A 201 -4.19 5.86 -12.87
N PHE A 202 -4.84 6.63 -13.78
CA PHE A 202 -5.20 6.14 -15.12
C PHE A 202 -4.75 7.09 -16.24
N THR A 203 -3.70 7.89 -15.99
CA THR A 203 -3.06 8.74 -17.01
C THR A 203 -2.01 7.94 -17.78
N LYS A 204 -1.53 8.49 -18.88
CA LYS A 204 -0.47 7.83 -19.70
C LYS A 204 0.82 7.53 -18.93
N ILE A 205 1.12 8.33 -17.91
CA ILE A 205 2.30 8.14 -17.05
C ILE A 205 2.02 7.24 -15.83
N SER A 206 0.76 6.89 -15.57
CA SER A 206 0.40 6.05 -14.44
C SER A 206 0.87 4.62 -14.64
N MET A 207 1.38 4.00 -13.58
CA MET A 207 1.94 2.64 -13.63
C MET A 207 0.92 1.59 -14.07
N TYR A 208 -0.35 1.68 -13.63
CA TYR A 208 -1.36 0.67 -13.97
C TYR A 208 -1.54 0.50 -15.49
N PRO A 209 -1.85 1.52 -16.29
CA PRO A 209 -1.95 1.35 -17.73
C PRO A 209 -0.63 0.95 -18.41
N GLN A 210 0.53 1.35 -17.88
CA GLN A 210 1.83 0.91 -18.41
C GLN A 210 2.05 -0.60 -18.19
N LEU A 211 1.70 -1.12 -17.00
CA LEU A 211 1.76 -2.55 -16.69
C LEU A 211 0.82 -3.38 -17.57
N ILE A 212 -0.36 -2.86 -17.89
CA ILE A 212 -1.30 -3.53 -18.79
C ILE A 212 -0.83 -3.46 -20.24
N ALA A 213 -0.25 -2.33 -20.67
CA ALA A 213 0.33 -2.19 -22.00
C ALA A 213 1.50 -3.16 -22.23
N ASP A 214 2.28 -3.46 -21.21
CA ASP A 214 3.35 -4.45 -21.22
C ASP A 214 2.86 -5.90 -21.47
N LEU A 215 1.59 -6.19 -21.22
CA LEU A 215 0.91 -7.42 -21.61
C LEU A 215 0.44 -7.43 -23.07
N GLY A 216 0.67 -6.35 -23.83
CA GLY A 216 0.20 -6.19 -25.20
C GLY A 216 -1.26 -5.71 -25.32
N ILE A 217 -1.88 -5.25 -24.22
CA ILE A 217 -3.24 -4.71 -24.21
C ILE A 217 -3.15 -3.19 -24.39
N THR A 218 -3.70 -2.68 -25.49
CA THR A 218 -3.70 -1.24 -25.73
C THR A 218 -4.59 -0.49 -24.73
N TYR A 219 -4.39 0.82 -24.62
CA TYR A 219 -5.21 1.64 -23.72
C TYR A 219 -6.70 1.61 -24.08
N SER A 220 -7.05 1.58 -25.38
CA SER A 220 -8.43 1.45 -25.83
C SER A 220 -9.00 0.08 -25.47
N ASP A 221 -8.25 -1.01 -25.76
CA ASP A 221 -8.70 -2.37 -25.42
C ASP A 221 -8.86 -2.55 -23.91
N LEU A 222 -8.04 -1.87 -23.09
CA LEU A 222 -8.20 -1.88 -21.64
C LEU A 222 -9.52 -1.25 -21.22
N ILE A 223 -9.89 -0.11 -21.80
CA ILE A 223 -11.16 0.56 -21.50
C ILE A 223 -12.33 -0.33 -21.92
N ASP A 224 -12.31 -0.90 -23.13
CA ASP A 224 -13.35 -1.79 -23.61
C ASP A 224 -13.52 -3.00 -22.69
N ARG A 225 -12.43 -3.65 -22.29
CA ARG A 225 -12.44 -4.77 -21.33
C ARG A 225 -13.03 -4.38 -19.97
N LEU A 226 -12.71 -3.20 -19.45
CA LEU A 226 -13.26 -2.73 -18.18
C LEU A 226 -14.77 -2.47 -18.26
N ILE A 227 -15.27 -2.00 -19.43
CA ILE A 227 -16.69 -1.85 -19.69
C ILE A 227 -17.36 -3.22 -19.73
N ASP A 228 -16.80 -4.18 -20.48
CA ASP A 228 -17.32 -5.54 -20.57
C ASP A 228 -17.38 -6.20 -19.19
N LEU A 229 -16.31 -6.14 -18.40
CA LEU A 229 -16.25 -6.66 -17.03
C LEU A 229 -17.31 -6.05 -16.10
N ALA A 230 -17.76 -4.83 -16.37
CA ALA A 230 -18.82 -4.20 -15.59
C ALA A 230 -20.22 -4.79 -15.88
N PHE A 231 -20.41 -5.38 -17.06
CA PHE A 231 -21.65 -6.09 -17.43
C PHE A 231 -21.68 -7.55 -16.98
N ASP A 232 -20.53 -8.15 -16.70
CA ASP A 232 -20.38 -9.54 -16.25
C ASP A 232 -20.60 -9.72 -14.72
N ARG A 233 -21.17 -8.74 -14.05
CA ARG A 233 -21.44 -8.74 -12.59
C ARG A 233 -22.84 -9.23 -12.26
#